data_273462aa87a35626f4c0be051e7b8e2a
#
_entry.id   273462aa87a35626f4c0be051e7b8e2a
#
_cell.length_a   1.000
_cell.length_b   1.000
_cell.length_c   1.000
_cell.angle_alpha   90.00
_cell.angle_beta   90.00
_cell.angle_gamma   90.00
#
_symmetry.space_group_name_H-M   'P 1'
#
loop_
_entity.id
_entity.type
_entity.pdbx_description
1 polymer ?
#
loop_
_entity_poly.entity_id
_entity_poly.type
_entity_poly.pdbx_seq_one_letter_code
_entity_poly.pdbx_strand_id
1 'polypeptide(L)'
;MGTVQKLAEKVKEGLQAALPKLRKTVINKLALAVGAMIEAQTPNTIELANVLPVPTEQSAIREQWLRRLLKNPLLDSPVVMEPFARAALEEAARNGQTVMLTLDQTDLGDRFAVLMLALQMGDRSLPLAWEVEAGAANIGFAGQQVLLERVRAWLPPDTAVLLLGDRFYPSAELFAWLHQHGWQYRLRLKGNLTVDTGFCETTTGELAEGVTERYLPDVRLFHRGVPTNLGILHEAGHEEPWIIAMDCQPTQAAVRDYGTRWVIEPTFSDFKSRGFQLEDTQLQAPDRLARLILIMTLAMYWCVQVGRHDAIYNPTPLEKKAQAQTDPNHWSVKKVWRSLLSWFKRGLRLLKRQLQTDQPLPAFIGQVMRN
;
A
#
# COMPACT_ATOMS: atom_id res chain seq x y z
N MET A 1 21.99 24.43 -9.83
CA MET A 1 21.36 23.67 -8.74
C MET A 1 21.25 22.21 -9.17
N GLY A 2 21.75 21.27 -8.35
CA GLY A 2 21.75 19.84 -8.69
C GLY A 2 20.35 19.24 -8.70
N THR A 3 20.18 18.10 -9.40
CA THR A 3 18.91 17.37 -9.57
C THR A 3 18.21 17.09 -8.23
N VAL A 4 18.93 16.49 -7.28
CA VAL A 4 18.39 16.17 -5.94
C VAL A 4 17.91 17.41 -5.21
N GLN A 5 18.61 18.54 -5.36
CA GLN A 5 18.24 19.77 -4.70
C GLN A 5 16.96 20.40 -5.26
N LYS A 6 16.74 20.33 -6.60
CA LYS A 6 15.49 20.76 -7.24
C LYS A 6 14.31 19.91 -6.77
N LEU A 7 14.47 18.58 -6.71
CA LEU A 7 13.45 17.67 -6.14
C LEU A 7 13.15 18.00 -4.68
N ALA A 8 14.22 18.14 -3.87
CA ALA A 8 14.10 18.40 -2.45
C ALA A 8 13.39 19.71 -2.12
N GLU A 9 13.53 20.74 -2.94
CA GLU A 9 12.80 22.00 -2.72
C GLU A 9 11.30 21.81 -2.88
N LYS A 10 10.85 21.09 -3.92
CA LYS A 10 9.42 20.79 -4.09
C LYS A 10 8.87 19.90 -2.97
N VAL A 11 9.62 18.89 -2.57
CA VAL A 11 9.26 18.04 -1.43
C VAL A 11 9.19 18.87 -0.13
N LYS A 12 10.16 19.75 0.09
CA LYS A 12 10.19 20.64 1.25
C LYS A 12 8.97 21.56 1.32
N GLU A 13 8.61 22.19 0.19
CA GLU A 13 7.40 23.03 0.10
C GLU A 13 6.16 22.27 0.57
N GLY A 14 5.92 21.05 0.04
CA GLY A 14 4.79 20.22 0.42
C GLY A 14 4.83 19.72 1.86
N LEU A 15 6.02 19.29 2.35
CA LEU A 15 6.20 18.86 3.73
C LEU A 15 5.97 20.00 4.73
N GLN A 16 6.42 21.21 4.42
CA GLN A 16 6.18 22.38 5.27
C GLN A 16 4.70 22.74 5.38
N ALA A 17 3.98 22.62 4.27
CA ALA A 17 2.53 22.86 4.23
C ALA A 17 1.75 21.80 5.02
N ALA A 18 2.14 20.51 4.87
CA ALA A 18 1.45 19.39 5.50
C ALA A 18 1.82 19.20 6.99
N LEU A 19 3.04 19.55 7.38
CA LEU A 19 3.63 19.27 8.70
C LEU A 19 4.16 20.55 9.39
N PRO A 20 3.33 21.57 9.65
CA PRO A 20 3.79 22.87 10.18
C PRO A 20 4.43 22.77 11.58
N LYS A 21 4.12 21.72 12.34
CA LYS A 21 4.66 21.47 13.68
C LYS A 21 6.01 20.73 13.67
N LEU A 22 6.39 20.12 12.54
CA LEU A 22 7.65 19.38 12.44
C LEU A 22 8.83 20.36 12.33
N ARG A 23 9.93 20.06 13.02
CA ARG A 23 11.13 20.94 12.99
C ARG A 23 11.65 21.12 11.56
N LYS A 24 11.89 22.36 11.15
CA LYS A 24 12.40 22.71 9.80
C LYS A 24 13.64 21.92 9.41
N THR A 25 14.53 21.63 10.37
CA THR A 25 15.75 20.82 10.12
C THR A 25 15.42 19.37 9.77
N VAL A 26 14.37 18.78 10.35
CA VAL A 26 13.90 17.42 10.00
C VAL A 26 13.26 17.44 8.63
N ILE A 27 12.39 18.41 8.35
CA ILE A 27 11.76 18.60 7.04
C ILE A 27 12.83 18.72 5.93
N ASN A 28 13.82 19.59 6.12
CA ASN A 28 14.89 19.77 5.12
C ASN A 28 15.65 18.47 4.86
N LYS A 29 15.97 17.71 5.92
CA LYS A 29 16.69 16.43 5.77
C LYS A 29 15.82 15.36 5.11
N LEU A 30 14.55 15.28 5.48
CA LEU A 30 13.61 14.36 4.87
C LEU A 30 13.42 14.68 3.38
N ALA A 31 13.25 15.95 3.04
CA ALA A 31 13.10 16.39 1.66
C ALA A 31 14.31 16.03 0.79
N LEU A 32 15.53 16.22 1.31
CA LEU A 32 16.74 15.79 0.64
C LEU A 32 16.79 14.27 0.44
N ALA A 33 16.41 13.50 1.46
CA ALA A 33 16.39 12.03 1.35
C ALA A 33 15.35 11.53 0.35
N VAL A 34 14.17 12.14 0.28
CA VAL A 34 13.15 11.82 -0.73
C VAL A 34 13.63 12.17 -2.14
N GLY A 35 14.25 13.34 -2.33
CA GLY A 35 14.84 13.72 -3.60
C GLY A 35 15.97 12.78 -4.04
N ALA A 36 16.82 12.37 -3.10
CA ALA A 36 17.87 11.39 -3.33
C ALA A 36 17.30 10.00 -3.69
N MET A 37 16.20 9.57 -3.06
CA MET A 37 15.53 8.31 -3.36
C MET A 37 14.97 8.27 -4.79
N ILE A 38 14.38 9.37 -5.27
CA ILE A 38 13.90 9.50 -6.66
C ILE A 38 15.04 9.44 -7.65
N GLU A 39 16.19 10.06 -7.32
CA GLU A 39 17.36 10.08 -8.19
C GLU A 39 18.07 8.73 -8.23
N ALA A 40 18.44 8.20 -7.07
CA ALA A 40 19.24 7.00 -6.94
C ALA A 40 18.46 5.70 -7.18
N GLN A 41 17.17 5.67 -6.83
CA GLN A 41 16.29 4.50 -6.93
C GLN A 41 16.87 3.26 -6.20
N THR A 42 17.56 3.45 -5.10
CA THR A 42 18.13 2.37 -4.29
C THR A 42 18.08 2.70 -2.81
N PRO A 43 17.86 1.70 -1.93
CA PRO A 43 17.87 1.85 -0.48
C PRO A 43 19.29 1.62 0.09
N ASN A 44 20.25 1.28 -0.76
CA ASN A 44 21.63 1.14 -0.33
C ASN A 44 22.12 2.48 0.21
N THR A 45 22.49 2.53 1.49
CA THR A 45 22.81 3.78 2.16
C THR A 45 24.04 4.47 1.60
N ILE A 46 24.98 3.73 1.02
CA ILE A 46 26.19 4.27 0.39
C ILE A 46 25.80 4.94 -0.93
N GLU A 47 25.08 4.23 -1.79
CA GLU A 47 24.63 4.75 -3.09
C GLU A 47 23.69 5.95 -2.91
N LEU A 48 22.75 5.85 -1.98
CA LEU A 48 21.82 6.94 -1.67
C LEU A 48 22.57 8.17 -1.13
N ALA A 49 23.60 7.96 -0.31
CA ALA A 49 24.43 9.04 0.23
C ALA A 49 25.30 9.70 -0.85
N ASN A 50 25.70 8.99 -1.89
CA ASN A 50 26.53 9.54 -2.96
C ASN A 50 25.83 10.62 -3.78
N VAL A 51 24.49 10.56 -3.92
CA VAL A 51 23.71 11.57 -4.63
C VAL A 51 23.25 12.73 -3.73
N LEU A 52 23.46 12.65 -2.40
CA LEU A 52 23.07 13.71 -1.48
C LEU A 52 23.96 14.96 -1.67
N PRO A 53 23.36 16.16 -1.83
CA PRO A 53 24.10 17.41 -1.98
C PRO A 53 24.61 17.94 -0.62
N VAL A 54 25.33 17.11 0.11
CA VAL A 54 26.00 17.49 1.36
C VAL A 54 27.38 18.08 1.01
N PRO A 55 27.76 19.24 1.54
CA PRO A 55 29.00 19.94 1.16
C PRO A 55 30.24 19.25 1.76
N THR A 56 30.53 18.06 1.28
CA THR A 56 31.71 17.27 1.67
C THR A 56 32.11 16.29 0.58
N GLU A 57 33.37 16.16 0.31
CA GLU A 57 33.94 15.16 -0.60
C GLU A 57 34.00 13.76 0.02
N GLN A 58 33.92 13.67 1.36
CA GLN A 58 34.06 12.41 2.08
C GLN A 58 32.72 11.63 2.07
N SER A 59 32.71 10.50 1.36
CA SER A 59 31.54 9.61 1.28
C SER A 59 31.05 9.13 2.65
N ALA A 60 31.98 8.83 3.57
CA ALA A 60 31.67 8.40 4.93
C ALA A 60 30.85 9.45 5.72
N ILE A 61 31.10 10.75 5.50
CA ILE A 61 30.33 11.82 6.16
C ILE A 61 28.91 11.90 5.56
N ARG A 62 28.75 11.75 4.24
CA ARG A 62 27.44 11.71 3.59
C ARG A 62 26.61 10.51 4.07
N GLU A 63 27.26 9.35 4.15
CA GLU A 63 26.59 8.15 4.69
C GLU A 63 26.21 8.31 6.18
N GLN A 64 27.09 8.89 7.00
CA GLN A 64 26.81 9.19 8.40
C GLN A 64 25.62 10.16 8.54
N TRP A 65 25.48 11.14 7.64
CA TRP A 65 24.35 12.06 7.62
C TRP A 65 23.04 11.29 7.41
N LEU A 66 23.00 10.38 6.44
CA LEU A 66 21.81 9.54 6.18
C LEU A 66 21.52 8.60 7.36
N ARG A 67 22.53 7.93 7.89
CA ARG A 67 22.38 7.06 9.08
C ARG A 67 21.83 7.83 10.30
N ARG A 68 22.26 9.08 10.49
CA ARG A 68 21.72 9.95 11.56
C ARG A 68 20.27 10.34 11.30
N LEU A 69 19.88 10.57 10.06
CA LEU A 69 18.47 10.82 9.71
C LEU A 69 17.61 9.59 10.04
N LEU A 70 18.03 8.39 9.61
CA LEU A 70 17.29 7.15 9.88
C LEU A 70 17.25 6.78 11.37
N LYS A 71 18.16 7.26 12.20
CA LYS A 71 18.17 7.11 13.67
C LYS A 71 17.35 8.16 14.39
N ASN A 72 16.92 9.22 13.71
CA ASN A 72 16.27 10.35 14.37
C ASN A 72 14.84 10.01 14.83
N PRO A 73 14.55 9.99 16.14
CA PRO A 73 13.22 9.67 16.65
C PRO A 73 12.16 10.72 16.30
N LEU A 74 12.57 11.95 15.95
CA LEU A 74 11.65 12.98 15.46
C LEU A 74 11.14 12.69 14.04
N LEU A 75 11.74 11.76 13.32
CA LEU A 75 11.24 11.23 12.07
C LEU A 75 10.31 10.05 12.37
N ASP A 76 9.16 10.35 12.94
CA ASP A 76 8.11 9.39 13.27
C ASP A 76 7.27 9.12 12.01
N SER A 77 7.29 7.88 11.52
CA SER A 77 6.62 7.52 10.27
C SER A 77 5.11 7.75 10.31
N PRO A 78 4.37 7.34 11.35
CA PRO A 78 2.95 7.66 11.51
C PRO A 78 2.64 9.15 11.47
N VAL A 79 3.38 9.95 12.24
CA VAL A 79 3.16 11.41 12.31
C VAL A 79 3.41 12.08 10.96
N VAL A 80 4.44 11.63 10.23
CA VAL A 80 4.75 12.18 8.91
C VAL A 80 3.72 11.75 7.88
N MET A 81 3.25 10.50 7.93
CA MET A 81 2.28 9.96 6.96
C MET A 81 0.86 10.46 7.16
N GLU A 82 0.47 10.80 8.39
CA GLU A 82 -0.92 11.17 8.70
C GLU A 82 -1.56 12.16 7.71
N PRO A 83 -0.99 13.36 7.42
CA PRO A 83 -1.64 14.31 6.52
C PRO A 83 -1.79 13.77 5.09
N PHE A 84 -0.84 12.98 4.63
CA PHE A 84 -0.89 12.38 3.30
C PHE A 84 -1.89 11.24 3.21
N ALA A 85 -1.93 10.39 4.24
CA ALA A 85 -2.90 9.32 4.36
C ALA A 85 -4.33 9.86 4.46
N ARG A 86 -4.57 10.88 5.29
CA ARG A 86 -5.87 11.55 5.40
C ARG A 86 -6.33 12.10 4.06
N ALA A 87 -5.48 12.84 3.35
CA ALA A 87 -5.83 13.39 2.04
C ALA A 87 -6.16 12.30 1.01
N ALA A 88 -5.43 11.18 1.01
CA ALA A 88 -5.69 10.04 0.13
C ALA A 88 -7.01 9.32 0.50
N LEU A 89 -7.29 9.15 1.79
CA LEU A 89 -8.52 8.55 2.30
C LEU A 89 -9.75 9.43 2.03
N GLU A 90 -9.64 10.75 2.23
CA GLU A 90 -10.68 11.72 1.87
C GLU A 90 -11.02 11.68 0.38
N GLU A 91 -10.00 11.60 -0.48
CA GLU A 91 -10.20 11.45 -1.92
C GLU A 91 -10.90 10.13 -2.27
N ALA A 92 -10.48 9.03 -1.65
CA ALA A 92 -11.05 7.70 -1.89
C ALA A 92 -12.50 7.58 -1.38
N ALA A 93 -12.84 8.26 -0.28
CA ALA A 93 -14.19 8.29 0.30
C ALA A 93 -15.13 9.28 -0.40
N ARG A 94 -14.63 10.06 -1.37
CA ARG A 94 -15.42 11.09 -2.05
C ARG A 94 -16.69 10.51 -2.68
N ASN A 95 -17.79 11.24 -2.59
CA ASN A 95 -19.11 10.82 -3.08
C ASN A 95 -19.67 9.53 -2.43
N GLY A 96 -19.29 9.25 -1.18
CA GLY A 96 -19.75 8.06 -0.46
C GLY A 96 -19.18 6.74 -0.97
N GLN A 97 -18.05 6.78 -1.67
CA GLN A 97 -17.38 5.57 -2.15
C GLN A 97 -16.80 4.76 -0.98
N THR A 98 -16.88 3.44 -1.10
CA THR A 98 -16.23 2.53 -0.15
C THR A 98 -14.71 2.59 -0.31
N VAL A 99 -14.02 2.88 0.79
CA VAL A 99 -12.55 2.88 0.85
C VAL A 99 -12.06 1.44 0.89
N MET A 100 -11.31 1.04 -0.11
CA MET A 100 -10.74 -0.31 -0.21
C MET A 100 -9.33 -0.33 0.34
N LEU A 101 -9.12 -1.09 1.41
CA LEU A 101 -7.84 -1.27 2.09
C LEU A 101 -7.33 -2.69 1.88
N THR A 102 -6.03 -2.84 1.72
CA THR A 102 -5.36 -4.14 1.64
C THR A 102 -4.35 -4.26 2.77
N LEU A 103 -4.48 -5.32 3.56
CA LEU A 103 -3.50 -5.74 4.56
C LEU A 103 -2.67 -6.86 3.97
N ASP A 104 -1.36 -6.64 3.86
CA ASP A 104 -0.45 -7.64 3.33
C ASP A 104 0.98 -7.46 3.87
N GLN A 105 1.76 -8.55 3.89
CA GLN A 105 3.13 -8.59 4.39
C GLN A 105 4.09 -8.89 3.24
N THR A 106 5.25 -8.29 3.32
CA THR A 106 6.38 -8.62 2.47
C THR A 106 7.62 -8.84 3.31
N ASP A 107 8.38 -9.88 2.99
CA ASP A 107 9.59 -10.22 3.73
C ASP A 107 10.83 -9.72 2.99
N LEU A 108 11.86 -9.36 3.75
CA LEU A 108 13.17 -8.98 3.27
C LEU A 108 14.18 -10.05 3.69
N GLY A 109 14.14 -11.19 2.98
CA GLY A 109 14.83 -12.41 3.38
C GLY A 109 14.38 -12.84 4.77
N ASP A 110 15.30 -13.40 5.56
CA ASP A 110 15.04 -13.81 6.92
C ASP A 110 15.22 -12.69 7.95
N ARG A 111 15.49 -11.44 7.48
CA ARG A 111 15.85 -10.34 8.37
C ARG A 111 14.68 -9.55 8.89
N PHE A 112 13.68 -9.33 8.05
CA PHE A 112 12.54 -8.46 8.38
C PHE A 112 11.25 -8.94 7.74
N ALA A 113 10.18 -8.85 8.52
CA ALA A 113 8.80 -8.86 8.06
C ALA A 113 8.28 -7.40 8.03
N VAL A 114 7.64 -7.01 6.95
CA VAL A 114 7.02 -5.68 6.79
C VAL A 114 5.53 -5.88 6.52
N LEU A 115 4.70 -5.70 7.54
CA LEU A 115 3.25 -5.67 7.42
C LEU A 115 2.81 -4.28 7.00
N MET A 116 1.95 -4.18 6.00
CA MET A 116 1.52 -2.92 5.41
C MET A 116 0.00 -2.88 5.28
N LEU A 117 -0.60 -1.77 5.70
CA LEU A 117 -1.98 -1.44 5.38
C LEU A 117 -1.97 -0.34 4.32
N ALA A 118 -2.53 -0.64 3.16
CA ALA A 118 -2.45 0.19 1.98
C ALA A 118 -3.82 0.50 1.37
N LEU A 119 -3.98 1.71 0.83
CA LEU A 119 -5.18 2.15 0.12
C LEU A 119 -5.10 1.73 -1.35
N GLN A 120 -6.12 1.04 -1.85
CA GLN A 120 -6.22 0.78 -3.29
C GLN A 120 -6.48 2.07 -4.07
N MET A 121 -5.62 2.36 -5.03
CA MET A 121 -5.75 3.52 -5.91
C MET A 121 -5.38 3.12 -7.35
N GLY A 122 -6.40 2.77 -8.12
CA GLY A 122 -6.22 2.37 -9.52
C GLY A 122 -5.34 1.13 -9.68
N ASP A 123 -4.16 1.28 -10.26
CA ASP A 123 -3.23 0.19 -10.55
C ASP A 123 -2.20 -0.06 -9.42
N ARG A 124 -2.33 0.63 -8.29
CA ARG A 124 -1.44 0.54 -7.12
C ARG A 124 -2.19 0.60 -5.81
N SER A 125 -1.59 0.00 -4.80
CA SER A 125 -1.96 0.23 -3.41
C SER A 125 -0.98 1.20 -2.77
N LEU A 126 -1.46 2.35 -2.32
CA LEU A 126 -0.63 3.34 -1.64
C LEU A 126 -0.48 2.97 -0.17
N PRO A 127 0.76 2.76 0.34
CA PRO A 127 0.98 2.48 1.74
C PRO A 127 0.49 3.62 2.63
N LEU A 128 -0.35 3.32 3.61
CA LEU A 128 -0.82 4.27 4.61
C LEU A 128 -0.02 4.13 5.91
N ALA A 129 0.12 2.90 6.38
CA ALA A 129 0.80 2.56 7.62
C ALA A 129 1.50 1.20 7.48
N TRP A 130 2.58 0.99 8.24
CA TRP A 130 3.34 -0.25 8.26
C TRP A 130 3.96 -0.50 9.62
N GLU A 131 4.15 -1.79 9.93
CA GLU A 131 4.96 -2.28 11.05
C GLU A 131 6.10 -3.11 10.49
N VAL A 132 7.26 -3.01 11.13
CA VAL A 132 8.47 -3.74 10.75
C VAL A 132 8.95 -4.54 11.95
N GLU A 133 9.03 -5.84 11.80
CA GLU A 133 9.56 -6.74 12.81
C GLU A 133 10.82 -7.44 12.33
N ALA A 134 11.68 -7.82 13.25
CA ALA A 134 12.85 -8.64 12.96
C ALA A 134 12.42 -10.10 12.71
N GLY A 135 13.03 -10.74 11.72
CA GLY A 135 12.69 -12.09 11.27
C GLY A 135 11.66 -12.12 10.14
N ALA A 136 11.30 -13.32 9.71
CA ALA A 136 10.35 -13.57 8.60
C ALA A 136 9.02 -14.19 9.08
N ALA A 137 8.72 -14.11 10.37
CA ALA A 137 7.46 -14.60 10.91
C ALA A 137 6.30 -13.68 10.50
N ASN A 138 5.12 -14.26 10.30
CA ASN A 138 3.92 -13.45 10.08
C ASN A 138 3.60 -12.62 11.32
N ILE A 139 3.43 -11.31 11.10
CA ILE A 139 3.05 -10.36 12.15
C ILE A 139 1.62 -10.67 12.58
N GLY A 140 1.46 -11.00 13.85
CA GLY A 140 0.20 -11.41 14.46
C GLY A 140 -0.80 -10.26 14.63
N PHE A 141 -1.98 -10.59 15.21
CA PHE A 141 -3.08 -9.62 15.32
C PHE A 141 -2.69 -8.35 16.08
N ALA A 142 -1.82 -8.41 17.07
CA ALA A 142 -1.37 -7.21 17.80
C ALA A 142 -0.76 -6.16 16.87
N GLY A 143 0.11 -6.57 15.95
CA GLY A 143 0.68 -5.67 14.94
C GLY A 143 -0.35 -5.22 13.90
N GLN A 144 -1.25 -6.12 13.48
CA GLN A 144 -2.36 -5.77 12.58
C GLN A 144 -3.27 -4.70 13.23
N GLN A 145 -3.61 -4.88 14.50
CA GLN A 145 -4.46 -3.94 15.23
C GLN A 145 -3.85 -2.54 15.30
N VAL A 146 -2.54 -2.43 15.52
CA VAL A 146 -1.84 -1.13 15.52
C VAL A 146 -2.07 -0.39 14.19
N LEU A 147 -1.98 -1.07 13.06
CA LEU A 147 -2.20 -0.48 11.74
C LEU A 147 -3.67 -0.12 11.51
N LEU A 148 -4.57 -1.03 11.87
CA LEU A 148 -6.01 -0.86 11.70
C LEU A 148 -6.53 0.35 12.51
N GLU A 149 -6.15 0.45 13.80
CA GLU A 149 -6.54 1.59 14.66
C GLU A 149 -5.97 2.90 14.16
N ARG A 150 -4.72 2.89 13.70
CA ARG A 150 -4.07 4.08 13.14
C ARG A 150 -4.83 4.59 11.91
N VAL A 151 -5.10 3.73 10.94
CA VAL A 151 -5.81 4.12 9.72
C VAL A 151 -7.26 4.47 10.01
N ARG A 152 -7.93 3.77 10.94
CA ARG A 152 -9.27 4.11 11.42
C ARG A 152 -9.34 5.54 11.97
N ALA A 153 -8.33 5.97 12.73
CA ALA A 153 -8.26 7.34 13.25
C ALA A 153 -8.02 8.41 12.16
N TRP A 154 -7.57 8.01 10.98
CA TRP A 154 -7.33 8.90 9.84
C TRP A 154 -8.50 8.97 8.85
N LEU A 155 -9.42 8.03 8.91
CA LEU A 155 -10.60 8.01 8.03
C LEU A 155 -11.52 9.22 8.28
N PRO A 156 -12.16 9.74 7.22
CA PRO A 156 -13.30 10.65 7.39
C PRO A 156 -14.43 9.98 8.19
N PRO A 157 -15.27 10.76 8.90
CA PRO A 157 -16.46 10.22 9.56
C PRO A 157 -17.35 9.44 8.57
N ASP A 158 -18.02 8.43 9.07
CA ASP A 158 -19.04 7.63 8.36
C ASP A 158 -18.54 6.99 7.04
N THR A 159 -17.22 6.79 6.92
CA THR A 159 -16.62 6.17 5.74
C THR A 159 -16.86 4.66 5.74
N ALA A 160 -17.49 4.14 4.68
CA ALA A 160 -17.55 2.71 4.42
C ALA A 160 -16.15 2.18 4.05
N VAL A 161 -15.73 1.10 4.70
CA VAL A 161 -14.40 0.48 4.49
C VAL A 161 -14.57 -0.98 4.12
N LEU A 162 -13.84 -1.42 3.10
CA LEU A 162 -13.68 -2.83 2.75
C LEU A 162 -12.21 -3.24 2.95
N LEU A 163 -11.96 -4.14 3.91
CA LEU A 163 -10.64 -4.71 4.16
C LEU A 163 -10.44 -5.99 3.34
N LEU A 164 -9.36 -6.05 2.62
CA LEU A 164 -8.89 -7.24 1.89
C LEU A 164 -7.63 -7.80 2.58
N GLY A 165 -7.58 -9.11 2.81
CA GLY A 165 -6.43 -9.74 3.44
C GLY A 165 -6.23 -11.17 2.96
N ASP A 166 -4.97 -11.61 2.92
CA ASP A 166 -4.61 -12.98 2.54
C ASP A 166 -4.86 -13.96 3.70
N ARG A 167 -4.72 -15.25 3.40
CA ARG A 167 -4.97 -16.41 4.28
C ARG A 167 -4.12 -16.47 5.56
N PHE A 168 -3.15 -15.58 5.69
CA PHE A 168 -2.29 -15.51 6.88
C PHE A 168 -2.83 -14.60 7.99
N TYR A 169 -3.80 -13.72 7.69
CA TYR A 169 -4.31 -12.73 8.65
C TYR A 169 -5.59 -13.13 9.39
N PRO A 170 -6.51 -13.93 8.82
CA PRO A 170 -7.74 -14.28 9.51
C PRO A 170 -7.49 -14.92 10.87
N SER A 171 -8.04 -14.30 11.88
CA SER A 171 -8.06 -14.79 13.27
C SER A 171 -9.35 -14.37 13.95
N ALA A 172 -9.75 -15.06 15.01
CA ALA A 172 -10.96 -14.70 15.75
C ALA A 172 -10.93 -13.25 16.25
N GLU A 173 -9.74 -12.78 16.63
CA GLU A 173 -9.50 -11.41 17.08
C GLU A 173 -9.69 -10.39 15.96
N LEU A 174 -9.20 -10.66 14.73
CA LEU A 174 -9.40 -9.78 13.59
C LEU A 174 -10.87 -9.67 13.23
N PHE A 175 -11.59 -10.78 13.14
CA PHE A 175 -13.04 -10.74 12.86
C PHE A 175 -13.80 -9.98 13.93
N ALA A 176 -13.52 -10.21 15.23
CA ALA A 176 -14.14 -9.48 16.32
C ALA A 176 -13.90 -7.96 16.19
N TRP A 177 -12.70 -7.56 15.84
CA TRP A 177 -12.34 -6.16 15.59
C TRP A 177 -13.13 -5.57 14.42
N LEU A 178 -13.22 -6.30 13.30
CA LEU A 178 -13.93 -5.86 12.10
C LEU A 178 -15.42 -5.68 12.37
N HIS A 179 -16.04 -6.64 13.07
CA HIS A 179 -17.45 -6.56 13.49
C HIS A 179 -17.71 -5.38 14.44
N GLN A 180 -16.82 -5.19 15.43
CA GLN A 180 -16.93 -4.09 16.39
C GLN A 180 -16.90 -2.71 15.70
N HIS A 181 -16.13 -2.58 14.63
CA HIS A 181 -15.96 -1.31 13.93
C HIS A 181 -16.80 -1.18 12.66
N GLY A 182 -17.62 -2.18 12.33
CA GLY A 182 -18.48 -2.17 11.15
C GLY A 182 -17.74 -2.13 9.82
N TRP A 183 -16.50 -2.65 9.78
CA TRP A 183 -15.76 -2.74 8.54
C TRP A 183 -16.16 -3.96 7.75
N GLN A 184 -16.42 -3.76 6.45
CA GLN A 184 -16.62 -4.84 5.49
C GLN A 184 -15.29 -5.56 5.27
N TYR A 185 -15.35 -6.83 4.89
CA TYR A 185 -14.13 -7.60 4.63
C TYR A 185 -14.30 -8.66 3.54
N ARG A 186 -13.18 -8.97 2.86
CA ARG A 186 -12.98 -10.16 2.03
C ARG A 186 -11.64 -10.76 2.43
N LEU A 187 -11.68 -11.78 3.26
CA LEU A 187 -10.50 -12.41 3.82
C LEU A 187 -10.37 -13.83 3.31
N ARG A 188 -9.25 -14.14 2.64
CA ARG A 188 -8.97 -15.51 2.22
C ARG A 188 -8.68 -16.39 3.43
N LEU A 189 -9.23 -17.57 3.46
CA LEU A 189 -9.06 -18.54 4.53
C LEU A 189 -8.10 -19.66 4.11
N LYS A 190 -7.42 -20.25 5.11
CA LYS A 190 -6.70 -21.53 4.97
C LYS A 190 -7.72 -22.66 4.92
N GLY A 191 -7.35 -23.81 4.31
CA GLY A 191 -8.22 -24.97 4.23
C GLY A 191 -8.40 -25.75 5.54
N ASN A 192 -7.60 -25.49 6.55
CA ASN A 192 -7.59 -26.23 7.81
C ASN A 192 -8.34 -25.51 8.96
N LEU A 193 -9.14 -24.51 8.67
CA LEU A 193 -9.90 -23.81 9.70
C LEU A 193 -11.21 -24.54 9.97
N THR A 194 -11.56 -24.71 11.25
CA THR A 194 -12.82 -25.26 11.68
C THR A 194 -13.96 -24.33 11.33
N VAL A 195 -15.01 -24.87 10.77
CA VAL A 195 -16.26 -24.18 10.41
C VAL A 195 -17.47 -25.01 10.81
N ASP A 196 -18.37 -24.38 11.53
CA ASP A 196 -19.70 -24.89 11.81
C ASP A 196 -20.70 -24.26 10.82
N THR A 197 -21.36 -25.09 10.03
CA THR A 197 -22.35 -24.70 9.02
C THR A 197 -23.79 -24.64 9.58
N GLY A 198 -23.97 -24.92 10.88
CA GLY A 198 -25.27 -25.12 11.52
C GLY A 198 -25.84 -26.54 11.32
N PHE A 199 -25.26 -27.33 10.42
CA PHE A 199 -25.63 -28.75 10.18
C PHE A 199 -24.52 -29.70 10.65
N CYS A 200 -23.27 -29.30 10.47
CA CYS A 200 -22.11 -30.09 10.88
C CYS A 200 -20.91 -29.18 11.09
N GLU A 201 -19.99 -29.63 11.92
CA GLU A 201 -18.64 -29.07 12.04
C GLU A 201 -17.72 -29.82 11.09
N THR A 202 -16.92 -29.07 10.31
CA THR A 202 -16.00 -29.57 9.31
C THR A 202 -14.83 -28.59 9.13
N THR A 203 -14.01 -28.76 8.11
CA THR A 203 -12.97 -27.79 7.76
C THR A 203 -13.33 -27.01 6.50
N THR A 204 -12.74 -25.83 6.38
CA THR A 204 -12.91 -24.98 5.17
C THR A 204 -12.42 -25.68 3.92
N GLY A 205 -11.38 -26.54 4.01
CA GLY A 205 -10.84 -27.34 2.92
C GLY A 205 -11.82 -28.43 2.45
N GLU A 206 -12.41 -29.17 3.39
CA GLU A 206 -13.43 -30.20 3.08
C GLU A 206 -14.65 -29.56 2.39
N LEU A 207 -15.06 -28.37 2.80
CA LEU A 207 -16.13 -27.63 2.13
C LEU A 207 -15.78 -27.24 0.69
N ALA A 208 -14.50 -27.08 0.37
CA ALA A 208 -14.02 -26.69 -0.95
C ALA A 208 -13.66 -27.87 -1.85
N GLU A 209 -13.61 -29.10 -1.30
CA GLU A 209 -13.20 -30.29 -2.05
C GLU A 209 -14.23 -30.62 -3.14
N GLY A 210 -13.72 -30.76 -4.37
CA GLY A 210 -14.55 -31.14 -5.53
C GLY A 210 -15.58 -30.11 -5.97
N VAL A 211 -15.52 -28.88 -5.43
CA VAL A 211 -16.54 -27.85 -5.66
C VAL A 211 -16.01 -26.76 -6.56
N THR A 212 -16.76 -26.42 -7.62
CA THR A 212 -16.45 -25.28 -8.49
C THR A 212 -16.88 -23.96 -7.82
N GLU A 213 -18.07 -23.92 -7.23
CA GLU A 213 -18.57 -22.78 -6.46
C GLU A 213 -19.53 -23.24 -5.37
N ARG A 214 -19.47 -22.56 -4.21
CA ARG A 214 -20.36 -22.78 -3.08
C ARG A 214 -20.50 -21.50 -2.27
N TYR A 215 -21.72 -21.20 -1.83
CA TYR A 215 -22.04 -19.99 -1.04
C TYR A 215 -22.78 -20.41 0.21
N LEU A 216 -22.18 -20.11 1.39
CA LEU A 216 -22.67 -20.52 2.69
C LEU A 216 -22.89 -19.27 3.55
N PRO A 217 -24.14 -18.82 3.72
CA PRO A 217 -24.43 -17.76 4.66
C PRO A 217 -24.40 -18.30 6.11
N ASP A 218 -24.22 -17.40 7.07
CA ASP A 218 -24.41 -17.62 8.51
C ASP A 218 -23.61 -18.78 9.09
N VAL A 219 -22.36 -18.97 8.65
CA VAL A 219 -21.45 -19.96 9.23
C VAL A 219 -20.68 -19.40 10.42
N ARG A 220 -20.11 -20.29 11.24
CA ARG A 220 -19.28 -19.92 12.38
C ARG A 220 -17.87 -20.49 12.18
N LEU A 221 -16.88 -19.61 12.24
CA LEU A 221 -15.45 -19.99 12.11
C LEU A 221 -14.81 -20.16 13.47
N PHE A 222 -13.78 -20.98 13.48
CA PHE A 222 -12.97 -21.33 14.66
C PHE A 222 -13.81 -21.97 15.78
N HIS A 223 -13.16 -22.62 16.72
CA HIS A 223 -13.83 -23.15 17.90
C HIS A 223 -14.56 -22.09 18.75
N ARG A 224 -14.20 -20.80 18.55
CA ARG A 224 -14.89 -19.66 19.20
C ARG A 224 -16.21 -19.29 18.55
N GLY A 225 -16.57 -19.89 17.44
CA GLY A 225 -17.84 -19.67 16.77
C GLY A 225 -18.04 -18.26 16.22
N VAL A 226 -17.05 -17.69 15.59
CA VAL A 226 -17.11 -16.34 15.00
C VAL A 226 -18.04 -16.32 13.80
N PRO A 227 -19.15 -15.53 13.81
CA PRO A 227 -20.11 -15.50 12.70
C PRO A 227 -19.50 -14.82 11.46
N THR A 228 -19.76 -15.42 10.29
CA THR A 228 -19.36 -14.87 8.99
C THR A 228 -20.15 -15.54 7.87
N ASN A 229 -19.95 -15.13 6.64
CA ASN A 229 -20.41 -15.83 5.44
C ASN A 229 -19.21 -16.34 4.64
N LEU A 230 -19.36 -17.46 3.95
CA LEU A 230 -18.31 -18.04 3.12
C LEU A 230 -18.71 -18.09 1.65
N GLY A 231 -17.81 -17.68 0.78
CA GLY A 231 -17.87 -17.95 -0.65
C GLY A 231 -16.67 -18.78 -1.07
N ILE A 232 -16.91 -19.88 -1.77
CA ILE A 232 -15.89 -20.75 -2.34
C ILE A 232 -16.00 -20.66 -3.85
N LEU A 233 -14.86 -20.41 -4.51
CA LEU A 233 -14.79 -20.33 -5.97
C LEU A 233 -13.47 -20.96 -6.46
N HIS A 234 -13.60 -21.98 -7.31
CA HIS A 234 -12.47 -22.62 -7.97
C HIS A 234 -12.52 -22.28 -9.47
N GLU A 235 -11.76 -21.26 -9.85
CA GLU A 235 -11.67 -20.86 -11.26
C GLU A 235 -10.70 -21.77 -12.02
N ALA A 236 -11.02 -22.05 -13.28
CA ALA A 236 -10.16 -22.87 -14.15
C ALA A 236 -8.75 -22.25 -14.28
N GLY A 237 -7.72 -23.08 -14.11
CA GLY A 237 -6.32 -22.66 -14.17
C GLY A 237 -5.71 -22.24 -12.83
N HIS A 238 -6.46 -22.26 -11.74
CA HIS A 238 -5.94 -22.09 -10.38
C HIS A 238 -5.79 -23.46 -9.69
N GLU A 239 -4.68 -23.67 -9.01
CA GLU A 239 -4.40 -24.92 -8.28
C GLU A 239 -5.30 -25.09 -7.05
N GLU A 240 -5.59 -23.98 -6.36
CA GLU A 240 -6.37 -23.96 -5.13
C GLU A 240 -7.61 -23.09 -5.28
N PRO A 241 -8.76 -23.52 -4.71
CA PRO A 241 -9.94 -22.68 -4.64
C PRO A 241 -9.72 -21.45 -3.76
N TRP A 242 -10.44 -20.40 -4.06
CA TRP A 242 -10.59 -19.27 -3.13
C TRP A 242 -11.66 -19.61 -2.12
N ILE A 243 -11.30 -19.56 -0.84
CA ILE A 243 -12.22 -19.69 0.29
C ILE A 243 -12.24 -18.33 0.97
N ILE A 244 -13.30 -17.55 0.75
CA ILE A 244 -13.35 -16.16 1.16
C ILE A 244 -14.42 -15.97 2.24
N ALA A 245 -14.00 -15.50 3.41
CA ALA A 245 -14.90 -15.00 4.44
C ALA A 245 -15.33 -13.57 4.12
N MET A 246 -16.61 -13.25 4.32
CA MET A 246 -17.19 -11.96 4.01
C MET A 246 -18.32 -11.56 4.96
N ASP A 247 -18.51 -10.25 5.10
CA ASP A 247 -19.58 -9.67 5.94
C ASP A 247 -20.94 -9.66 5.25
N CYS A 248 -20.97 -9.66 3.92
CA CYS A 248 -22.21 -9.62 3.13
C CYS A 248 -22.69 -11.01 2.70
N GLN A 249 -23.88 -11.08 2.12
CA GLN A 249 -24.40 -12.29 1.49
C GLN A 249 -23.40 -12.81 0.45
N PRO A 250 -23.04 -14.12 0.50
CA PRO A 250 -22.01 -14.66 -0.35
C PRO A 250 -22.53 -14.85 -1.77
N THR A 251 -21.82 -14.26 -2.72
CA THR A 251 -22.09 -14.35 -4.16
C THR A 251 -20.78 -14.47 -4.93
N GLN A 252 -20.84 -14.92 -6.18
CA GLN A 252 -19.67 -14.98 -7.04
C GLN A 252 -18.99 -13.60 -7.20
N ALA A 253 -19.79 -12.52 -7.31
CA ALA A 253 -19.25 -11.17 -7.41
C ALA A 253 -18.50 -10.78 -6.14
N ALA A 254 -19.08 -11.04 -4.95
CA ALA A 254 -18.44 -10.74 -3.67
C ALA A 254 -17.16 -11.55 -3.44
N VAL A 255 -17.08 -12.79 -3.91
CA VAL A 255 -15.84 -13.57 -3.90
C VAL A 255 -14.79 -12.94 -4.82
N ARG A 256 -15.21 -12.50 -6.01
CA ARG A 256 -14.29 -11.88 -6.99
C ARG A 256 -13.76 -10.51 -6.55
N ASP A 257 -14.45 -9.79 -5.66
CA ASP A 257 -13.92 -8.56 -5.06
C ASP A 257 -12.57 -8.80 -4.38
N TYR A 258 -12.36 -10.00 -3.81
CA TYR A 258 -11.06 -10.38 -3.24
C TYR A 258 -9.91 -10.30 -4.25
N GLY A 259 -10.17 -10.55 -5.53
CA GLY A 259 -9.17 -10.47 -6.60
C GLY A 259 -8.52 -9.09 -6.74
N THR A 260 -9.19 -8.04 -6.26
CA THR A 260 -8.64 -6.69 -6.27
C THR A 260 -7.48 -6.53 -5.26
N ARG A 261 -7.33 -7.42 -4.27
CA ARG A 261 -6.20 -7.47 -3.34
C ARG A 261 -4.85 -7.48 -4.09
N TRP A 262 -4.77 -8.15 -5.22
CA TRP A 262 -3.52 -8.28 -5.96
C TRP A 262 -2.90 -6.96 -6.43
N VAL A 263 -3.59 -5.85 -6.33
CA VAL A 263 -3.03 -4.51 -6.63
C VAL A 263 -1.90 -4.11 -5.66
N ILE A 264 -1.76 -4.75 -4.49
CA ILE A 264 -0.63 -4.51 -3.58
C ILE A 264 0.67 -5.15 -4.07
N GLU A 265 0.61 -6.28 -4.79
CA GLU A 265 1.80 -6.99 -5.28
C GLU A 265 2.66 -6.14 -6.24
N PRO A 266 2.08 -5.43 -7.24
CA PRO A 266 2.81 -4.43 -8.00
C PRO A 266 3.45 -3.33 -7.14
N THR A 267 2.82 -2.93 -6.04
CA THR A 267 3.38 -1.95 -5.11
C THR A 267 4.61 -2.51 -4.40
N PHE A 268 4.54 -3.72 -3.86
CA PHE A 268 5.71 -4.39 -3.30
C PHE A 268 6.82 -4.58 -4.33
N SER A 269 6.46 -4.91 -5.57
CA SER A 269 7.43 -5.01 -6.67
C SER A 269 8.10 -3.66 -6.99
N ASP A 270 7.38 -2.53 -6.91
CA ASP A 270 7.94 -1.20 -7.08
C ASP A 270 8.84 -0.80 -5.89
N PHE A 271 8.55 -1.25 -4.67
CA PHE A 271 9.47 -1.12 -3.54
C PHE A 271 10.71 -2.00 -3.69
N LYS A 272 10.55 -3.22 -4.17
CA LYS A 272 11.63 -4.21 -4.36
C LYS A 272 12.31 -4.02 -5.73
N SER A 273 12.34 -5.05 -6.53
CA SER A 273 13.19 -5.18 -7.72
C SER A 273 12.86 -4.23 -8.88
N ARG A 274 11.63 -3.71 -8.97
CA ARG A 274 11.20 -2.90 -10.13
C ARG A 274 11.31 -1.40 -9.95
N GLY A 275 11.56 -0.93 -8.74
CA GLY A 275 11.59 0.50 -8.44
C GLY A 275 12.75 0.89 -7.55
N PHE A 276 12.59 0.74 -6.24
CA PHE A 276 13.55 1.22 -5.26
C PHE A 276 14.53 0.15 -4.74
N GLN A 277 14.44 -1.09 -5.18
CA GLN A 277 15.37 -2.20 -4.82
C GLN A 277 15.48 -2.44 -3.30
N LEU A 278 14.35 -2.42 -2.57
CA LEU A 278 14.32 -2.52 -1.10
C LEU A 278 15.11 -3.73 -0.55
N GLU A 279 15.25 -4.79 -1.33
CA GLU A 279 15.96 -6.01 -0.97
C GLU A 279 17.48 -5.78 -0.79
N ASP A 280 18.03 -4.74 -1.44
CA ASP A 280 19.46 -4.39 -1.36
C ASP A 280 19.82 -3.62 -0.07
N THR A 281 18.85 -3.36 0.80
CA THR A 281 19.13 -2.67 2.06
C THR A 281 20.01 -3.50 2.99
N GLN A 282 21.00 -2.86 3.60
CA GLN A 282 21.88 -3.45 4.61
C GLN A 282 21.50 -3.04 6.04
N LEU A 283 20.35 -2.42 6.22
CA LEU A 283 19.87 -2.04 7.56
C LEU A 283 19.62 -3.28 8.42
N GLN A 284 19.92 -3.15 9.72
CA GLN A 284 19.78 -4.23 10.70
C GLN A 284 18.75 -3.92 11.80
N ALA A 285 18.18 -2.71 11.79
CA ALA A 285 17.26 -2.26 12.83
C ALA A 285 15.87 -1.96 12.23
N PRO A 286 14.78 -2.58 12.75
CA PRO A 286 13.42 -2.41 12.24
C PRO A 286 12.98 -0.94 12.19
N ASP A 287 13.29 -0.16 13.22
CA ASP A 287 12.93 1.25 13.31
C ASP A 287 13.59 2.12 12.23
N ARG A 288 14.81 1.77 11.82
CA ARG A 288 15.50 2.46 10.72
C ARG A 288 14.94 2.04 9.37
N LEU A 289 14.58 0.77 9.22
CA LEU A 289 13.93 0.28 8.03
C LEU A 289 12.56 0.92 7.86
N ALA A 290 11.78 1.05 8.93
CA ALA A 290 10.49 1.75 8.90
C ALA A 290 10.62 3.21 8.41
N ARG A 291 11.68 3.92 8.82
CA ARG A 291 11.98 5.29 8.33
C ARG A 291 12.51 5.33 6.90
N LEU A 292 13.21 4.30 6.45
CA LEU A 292 13.60 4.17 5.05
C LEU A 292 12.36 3.94 4.17
N ILE A 293 11.45 3.07 4.61
CA ILE A 293 10.16 2.85 3.94
C ILE A 293 9.35 4.15 3.87
N LEU A 294 9.39 5.00 4.91
CA LEU A 294 8.76 6.33 4.86
C LEU A 294 9.30 7.18 3.71
N ILE A 295 10.63 7.26 3.55
CA ILE A 295 11.26 8.02 2.47
C ILE A 295 10.82 7.48 1.10
N MET A 296 10.81 6.15 0.95
CA MET A 296 10.37 5.48 -0.27
C MET A 296 8.88 5.71 -0.54
N THR A 297 8.05 5.64 0.49
CA THR A 297 6.60 5.89 0.40
C THR A 297 6.30 7.30 -0.08
N LEU A 298 6.95 8.31 0.49
CA LEU A 298 6.79 9.70 0.06
C LEU A 298 7.23 9.91 -1.40
N ALA A 299 8.33 9.29 -1.81
CA ALA A 299 8.78 9.30 -3.21
C ALA A 299 7.75 8.61 -4.13
N MET A 300 7.21 7.47 -3.71
CA MET A 300 6.17 6.74 -4.44
C MET A 300 4.90 7.56 -4.58
N TYR A 301 4.41 8.18 -3.51
CA TYR A 301 3.23 9.05 -3.54
C TYR A 301 3.35 10.13 -4.61
N TRP A 302 4.48 10.84 -4.64
CA TRP A 302 4.69 11.86 -5.66
C TRP A 302 4.70 11.28 -7.07
N CYS A 303 5.44 10.21 -7.30
CA CYS A 303 5.47 9.55 -8.60
C CYS A 303 4.09 9.07 -9.04
N VAL A 304 3.32 8.43 -8.15
CA VAL A 304 1.97 7.93 -8.48
C VAL A 304 1.03 9.08 -8.82
N GLN A 305 1.06 10.18 -8.06
CA GLN A 305 0.23 11.36 -8.35
C GLN A 305 0.55 11.98 -9.71
N VAL A 306 1.85 12.20 -9.98
CA VAL A 306 2.29 12.77 -11.27
C VAL A 306 1.91 11.85 -12.42
N GLY A 307 2.10 10.54 -12.25
CA GLY A 307 1.76 9.56 -13.28
C GLY A 307 0.25 9.42 -13.50
N ARG A 308 -0.56 9.48 -12.43
CA ARG A 308 -2.02 9.48 -12.50
C ARG A 308 -2.53 10.72 -13.25
N HIS A 309 -2.03 11.89 -12.86
CA HIS A 309 -2.39 13.14 -13.53
C HIS A 309 -2.08 13.08 -15.04
N ASP A 310 -0.88 12.64 -15.40
CA ASP A 310 -0.52 12.52 -16.82
C ASP A 310 -1.35 11.45 -17.54
N ALA A 311 -1.71 10.34 -16.89
CA ALA A 311 -2.59 9.33 -17.48
C ALA A 311 -3.99 9.86 -17.79
N ILE A 312 -4.50 10.77 -16.97
CA ILE A 312 -5.82 11.41 -17.16
C ILE A 312 -5.77 12.45 -18.28
N TYR A 313 -4.79 13.35 -18.26
CA TYR A 313 -4.74 14.48 -19.19
C TYR A 313 -3.99 14.19 -20.50
N ASN A 314 -3.06 13.26 -20.49
CA ASN A 314 -2.25 12.85 -21.64
C ASN A 314 -2.32 11.33 -21.89
N PRO A 315 -3.52 10.72 -22.01
CA PRO A 315 -3.64 9.28 -22.21
C PRO A 315 -2.98 8.85 -23.52
N THR A 316 -2.30 7.70 -23.47
CA THR A 316 -1.71 7.09 -24.67
C THR A 316 -2.79 6.61 -25.63
N PRO A 317 -2.47 6.37 -26.92
CA PRO A 317 -3.44 5.84 -27.89
C PRO A 317 -4.09 4.51 -27.44
N LEU A 318 -3.36 3.66 -26.72
CA LEU A 318 -3.87 2.40 -26.16
C LEU A 318 -4.85 2.66 -25.01
N GLU A 319 -4.54 3.60 -24.13
CA GLU A 319 -5.41 4.00 -23.02
C GLU A 319 -6.70 4.62 -23.55
N LYS A 320 -6.63 5.46 -24.60
CA LYS A 320 -7.81 6.02 -25.28
C LYS A 320 -8.70 4.93 -25.87
N LYS A 321 -8.11 3.92 -26.53
CA LYS A 321 -8.87 2.77 -27.07
C LYS A 321 -9.53 1.96 -25.95
N ALA A 322 -8.84 1.72 -24.83
CA ALA A 322 -9.40 1.01 -23.69
C ALA A 322 -10.57 1.76 -23.05
N GLN A 323 -10.47 3.09 -22.94
CA GLN A 323 -11.56 3.93 -22.42
C GLN A 323 -12.79 3.91 -23.33
N ALA A 324 -12.61 3.90 -24.67
CA ALA A 324 -13.69 3.84 -25.63
C ALA A 324 -14.42 2.49 -25.68
N GLN A 325 -13.80 1.40 -25.25
CA GLN A 325 -14.37 0.05 -25.23
C GLN A 325 -15.09 -0.31 -23.91
N THR A 326 -15.09 0.57 -22.94
CA THR A 326 -15.79 0.34 -21.66
C THR A 326 -17.24 0.77 -21.77
N ASP A 327 -18.15 -0.20 -21.90
CA ASP A 327 -19.59 0.00 -21.76
C ASP A 327 -19.90 0.46 -20.32
N PRO A 328 -20.53 1.63 -20.13
CA PRO A 328 -20.87 2.15 -18.80
C PRO A 328 -21.81 1.26 -18.01
N ASN A 329 -22.55 0.36 -18.67
CA ASN A 329 -23.60 -0.47 -18.08
C ASN A 329 -23.14 -1.89 -17.70
N HIS A 330 -21.88 -2.26 -17.95
CA HIS A 330 -21.39 -3.60 -17.63
C HIS A 330 -20.45 -3.57 -16.42
N TRP A 331 -21.00 -3.87 -15.24
CA TRP A 331 -20.26 -4.18 -13.99
C TRP A 331 -19.61 -5.59 -14.09
N SER A 332 -18.89 -5.87 -15.14
CA SER A 332 -17.92 -6.96 -15.09
C SER A 332 -16.67 -6.42 -14.39
N VAL A 333 -16.06 -7.22 -13.52
CA VAL A 333 -14.70 -6.96 -13.01
C VAL A 333 -13.85 -6.62 -14.21
N LYS A 334 -13.70 -5.31 -14.46
CA LYS A 334 -12.92 -4.82 -15.59
C LYS A 334 -11.54 -5.40 -15.35
N LYS A 335 -11.13 -6.28 -16.24
CA LYS A 335 -9.72 -6.62 -16.42
C LYS A 335 -9.00 -5.29 -16.36
N VAL A 336 -8.44 -4.95 -15.18
CA VAL A 336 -7.70 -3.70 -15.01
C VAL A 336 -6.63 -3.78 -16.08
N TRP A 337 -6.82 -3.02 -17.16
CA TRP A 337 -5.86 -2.98 -18.23
C TRP A 337 -4.57 -2.55 -17.55
N ARG A 338 -3.66 -3.51 -17.38
CA ARG A 338 -2.31 -3.19 -16.92
C ARG A 338 -1.80 -2.21 -17.95
N SER A 339 -1.86 -0.92 -17.63
CA SER A 339 -1.24 0.08 -18.47
C SER A 339 0.19 -0.39 -18.70
N LEU A 340 0.68 -0.33 -19.93
CA LEU A 340 2.05 -0.72 -20.29
C LEU A 340 3.08 -0.05 -19.37
N LEU A 341 2.68 1.05 -18.74
CA LEU A 341 3.46 1.84 -17.81
C LEU A 341 2.61 2.18 -16.58
N SER A 342 2.98 1.66 -15.40
CA SER A 342 2.31 2.01 -14.15
C SER A 342 2.39 3.50 -13.86
N TRP A 343 1.42 4.03 -13.09
CA TRP A 343 1.44 5.42 -12.64
C TRP A 343 2.74 5.77 -11.91
N PHE A 344 3.28 4.85 -11.09
CA PHE A 344 4.58 5.03 -10.45
C PHE A 344 5.70 5.26 -11.48
N LYS A 345 5.89 4.33 -12.42
CA LYS A 345 6.95 4.45 -13.44
C LYS A 345 6.72 5.61 -14.39
N ARG A 346 5.47 5.90 -14.72
CA ARG A 346 5.09 7.03 -15.56
C ARG A 346 5.50 8.35 -14.90
N GLY A 347 5.13 8.55 -13.63
CA GLY A 347 5.48 9.73 -12.89
C GLY A 347 6.98 9.88 -12.64
N LEU A 348 7.65 8.78 -12.31
CA LEU A 348 9.12 8.78 -12.13
C LEU A 348 9.84 9.22 -13.42
N ARG A 349 9.43 8.71 -14.57
CA ARG A 349 9.99 9.12 -15.88
C ARG A 349 9.71 10.58 -16.20
N LEU A 350 8.52 11.07 -15.88
CA LEU A 350 8.15 12.48 -16.10
C LEU A 350 8.98 13.40 -15.22
N LEU A 351 9.11 13.12 -13.92
CA LEU A 351 9.95 13.90 -13.01
C LEU A 351 11.40 13.95 -13.51
N LYS A 352 11.98 12.81 -13.91
CA LYS A 352 13.34 12.76 -14.46
C LYS A 352 13.48 13.55 -15.77
N ARG A 353 12.50 13.44 -16.66
CA ARG A 353 12.50 14.20 -17.92
C ARG A 353 12.44 15.71 -17.67
N GLN A 354 11.55 16.17 -16.79
CA GLN A 354 11.44 17.60 -16.46
C GLN A 354 12.74 18.14 -15.85
N LEU A 355 13.42 17.36 -15.02
CA LEU A 355 14.74 17.73 -14.50
C LEU A 355 15.80 17.85 -15.60
N GLN A 356 15.83 16.92 -16.56
CA GLN A 356 16.78 16.93 -17.68
C GLN A 356 16.53 18.08 -18.64
N THR A 357 15.28 18.49 -18.84
CA THR A 357 14.88 19.58 -19.74
C THR A 357 14.71 20.92 -19.04
N ASP A 358 15.08 21.02 -17.77
CA ASP A 358 14.95 22.22 -16.92
C ASP A 358 13.54 22.80 -16.86
N GLN A 359 12.53 21.92 -16.99
CA GLN A 359 11.13 22.30 -16.87
C GLN A 359 10.71 22.34 -15.40
N PRO A 360 9.68 23.17 -15.06
CA PRO A 360 9.17 23.25 -13.69
C PRO A 360 8.61 21.90 -13.24
N LEU A 361 9.03 21.47 -12.04
CA LEU A 361 8.51 20.25 -11.41
C LEU A 361 7.09 20.48 -10.91
N PRO A 362 6.19 19.49 -10.98
CA PRO A 362 4.87 19.55 -10.38
C PRO A 362 4.97 19.66 -8.87
N ALA A 363 3.93 20.20 -8.23
CA ALA A 363 3.87 20.29 -6.77
C ALA A 363 3.99 18.90 -6.14
N PHE A 364 4.73 18.83 -5.04
CA PHE A 364 4.77 17.66 -4.18
C PHE A 364 3.50 17.65 -3.33
N ILE A 365 2.58 16.79 -3.62
CA ILE A 365 1.34 16.49 -2.87
C ILE A 365 0.45 17.71 -2.54
N GLY A 366 -0.79 17.70 -2.98
CA GLY A 366 -1.87 18.52 -2.43
C GLY A 366 -2.58 19.48 -3.36
N GLN A 367 -2.07 19.87 -4.52
CA GLN A 367 -2.84 20.66 -5.49
C GLN A 367 -3.48 19.82 -6.61
N VAL A 368 -2.94 18.65 -6.89
CA VAL A 368 -3.40 17.77 -7.98
C VAL A 368 -4.62 16.91 -7.57
N MET A 369 -4.92 16.82 -6.27
CA MET A 369 -6.10 16.10 -5.77
C MET A 369 -7.35 16.98 -5.62
N ARG A 370 -7.28 18.28 -5.94
CA ARG A 370 -8.40 19.22 -5.76
C ARG A 370 -9.22 19.49 -7.02
N ASN A 371 -8.96 18.78 -8.13
CA ASN A 371 -9.72 18.93 -9.38
C ASN A 371 -10.30 17.60 -9.84
#